data_a1df8df9ebcb6d97cd735ecb9646d572
#
_entry.id   a1df8df9ebcb6d97cd735ecb9646d572
#
_cell.length_a   1.000
_cell.length_b   1.000
_cell.length_c   1.000
_cell.angle_alpha   90.00
_cell.angle_beta   90.00
_cell.angle_gamma   90.00
#
_symmetry.space_group_name_H-M   'P 1'
#
loop_
_entity.id
_entity.type
_entity.pdbx_description
1 polymer ?
#
loop_
_entity_poly.entity_id
_entity_poly.type
_entity_poly.pdbx_seq_one_letter_code
_entity_poly.pdbx_strand_id
1 'polypeptide(L)'
;VKLIDFGAARQATSTNHSKSLSVIVKPGYAPPEQYRSRGEQGPWTDVYGCGATLYKMITGVTPDDSMERCSKDTLELPSKYAGDISENVENAILNALNIEIDDRTPDMERLEYELTTTDVVHKNRVTSKSRDLGRWPTWLKAVISASILAVLAVGTLLVTGVINWDSLIPSDDRSDARVPNVINLTVDDAEKILASENIDMKI
;
A
#
# COMPACT_ATOMS: atom_id res chain seq x y z
N VAL A 1 -10.24 -36.90 -12.67
CA VAL A 1 -9.81 -35.98 -11.61
C VAL A 1 -11.05 -35.41 -10.95
N LYS A 2 -11.12 -35.36 -9.63
CA LYS A 2 -12.20 -34.71 -8.88
C LYS A 2 -11.59 -33.59 -8.05
N LEU A 3 -12.17 -32.39 -8.12
CA LEU A 3 -11.85 -31.29 -7.21
C LEU A 3 -12.52 -31.58 -5.86
N ILE A 4 -11.75 -31.42 -4.80
CA ILE A 4 -12.19 -31.60 -3.41
C ILE A 4 -11.73 -30.39 -2.60
N ASP A 5 -12.38 -30.18 -1.44
CA ASP A 5 -12.03 -29.13 -0.49
C ASP A 5 -12.23 -27.69 -0.99
N PHE A 6 -13.48 -27.28 -1.00
CA PHE A 6 -13.88 -25.91 -1.30
C PHE A 6 -13.90 -25.00 -0.04
N GLY A 7 -13.34 -25.45 1.08
CA GLY A 7 -13.41 -24.74 2.35
C GLY A 7 -12.77 -23.35 2.34
N ALA A 8 -11.78 -23.15 1.47
CA ALA A 8 -11.11 -21.85 1.28
C ALA A 8 -11.65 -21.05 0.08
N ALA A 9 -12.62 -21.57 -0.67
CA ALA A 9 -13.20 -20.89 -1.82
C ALA A 9 -13.96 -19.63 -1.37
N ARG A 10 -13.62 -18.48 -1.95
CA ARG A 10 -14.40 -17.24 -1.74
C ARG A 10 -15.67 -17.30 -2.56
N GLN A 11 -16.81 -17.19 -1.91
CA GLN A 11 -18.06 -16.93 -2.63
C GLN A 11 -18.09 -15.47 -3.05
N ALA A 12 -18.12 -15.21 -4.35
CA ALA A 12 -18.36 -13.89 -4.92
C ALA A 12 -19.86 -13.54 -4.78
N THR A 13 -20.37 -13.44 -3.56
CA THR A 13 -21.72 -12.95 -3.30
C THR A 13 -21.67 -11.45 -3.09
N SER A 14 -22.32 -10.74 -4.00
CA SER A 14 -22.59 -9.31 -3.97
C SER A 14 -23.52 -8.91 -2.83
N THR A 15 -23.10 -9.04 -1.58
CA THR A 15 -23.82 -8.46 -0.45
C THR A 15 -22.82 -7.87 0.54
N ASN A 16 -22.97 -6.56 0.73
CA ASN A 16 -22.26 -5.72 1.67
C ASN A 16 -22.39 -6.24 3.11
N HIS A 17 -21.56 -7.18 3.53
CA HIS A 17 -21.32 -7.43 4.93
C HIS A 17 -19.83 -7.70 5.15
N SER A 18 -19.18 -6.70 5.74
CA SER A 18 -17.82 -6.70 6.27
C SER A 18 -17.67 -7.76 7.37
N LYS A 19 -17.54 -9.02 7.01
CA LYS A 19 -16.89 -9.99 7.88
C LYS A 19 -15.52 -10.23 7.30
N SER A 20 -14.48 -9.82 8.03
CA SER A 20 -13.11 -10.19 7.76
C SER A 20 -13.01 -11.72 7.84
N LEU A 21 -13.28 -12.38 6.73
CA LEU A 21 -12.90 -13.77 6.58
C LEU A 21 -11.37 -13.78 6.61
N SER A 22 -10.81 -14.37 7.65
CA SER A 22 -9.38 -14.64 7.71
C SER A 22 -8.99 -15.36 6.42
N VAL A 23 -8.16 -14.70 5.62
CA VAL A 23 -7.69 -15.27 4.36
C VAL A 23 -6.71 -16.37 4.74
N ILE A 24 -7.16 -17.62 4.63
CA ILE A 24 -6.27 -18.77 4.79
C ILE A 24 -5.50 -18.90 3.47
N VAL A 25 -4.27 -18.45 3.46
CA VAL A 25 -3.35 -18.59 2.33
C VAL A 25 -2.21 -19.52 2.71
N LYS A 26 -1.68 -20.25 1.73
CA LYS A 26 -0.51 -21.09 1.92
C LYS A 26 0.72 -20.37 1.34
N PRO A 27 1.68 -19.93 2.18
CA PRO A 27 2.87 -19.25 1.71
C PRO A 27 3.59 -20.03 0.60
N GLY A 28 4.09 -19.30 -0.40
CA GLY A 28 4.73 -19.87 -1.58
C GLY A 28 3.77 -20.36 -2.68
N TYR A 29 2.51 -20.64 -2.36
CA TYR A 29 1.50 -21.09 -3.34
C TYR A 29 0.44 -20.05 -3.66
N ALA A 30 0.27 -19.05 -2.79
CA ALA A 30 -0.70 -18.00 -2.94
C ALA A 30 -0.08 -16.77 -3.60
N PRO A 31 -0.68 -16.22 -4.67
CA PRO A 31 -0.21 -14.98 -5.30
C PRO A 31 -0.62 -13.74 -4.48
N PRO A 32 -0.01 -12.56 -4.75
CA PRO A 32 -0.22 -11.34 -3.95
C PRO A 32 -1.67 -10.89 -3.85
N GLU A 33 -2.47 -11.12 -4.88
CA GLU A 33 -3.89 -10.73 -4.88
C GLU A 33 -4.73 -11.52 -3.88
N GLN A 34 -4.30 -12.71 -3.46
CA GLN A 34 -4.98 -13.49 -2.43
C GLN A 34 -4.74 -12.96 -1.01
N TYR A 35 -3.63 -12.27 -0.77
CA TYR A 35 -3.33 -11.64 0.52
C TYR A 35 -4.10 -10.33 0.73
N ARG A 36 -4.56 -9.71 -0.35
CA ARG A 36 -5.27 -8.43 -0.30
C ARG A 36 -6.77 -8.64 -0.12
N SER A 37 -7.39 -7.93 0.81
CA SER A 37 -8.85 -8.01 1.05
C SER A 37 -9.69 -7.62 -0.18
N ARG A 38 -9.15 -6.77 -1.04
CA ARG A 38 -9.75 -6.31 -2.31
C ARG A 38 -8.91 -6.71 -3.52
N GLY A 39 -8.12 -7.79 -3.40
CA GLY A 39 -7.35 -8.31 -4.52
C GLY A 39 -8.28 -8.85 -5.61
N GLU A 40 -8.00 -8.49 -6.84
CA GLU A 40 -8.73 -8.98 -8.01
C GLU A 40 -8.27 -10.41 -8.29
N GLN A 41 -9.14 -11.38 -8.00
CA GLN A 41 -8.88 -12.80 -8.23
C GLN A 41 -9.56 -13.25 -9.52
N GLY A 42 -8.89 -14.17 -10.23
CA GLY A 42 -9.35 -14.69 -11.49
C GLY A 42 -8.64 -15.98 -11.87
N PRO A 43 -8.78 -16.46 -13.11
CA PRO A 43 -8.12 -17.68 -13.59
C PRO A 43 -6.59 -17.66 -13.39
N TRP A 44 -5.97 -16.49 -13.51
CA TRP A 44 -4.54 -16.28 -13.26
C TRP A 44 -4.10 -16.58 -11.82
N THR A 45 -5.04 -16.50 -10.86
CA THR A 45 -4.78 -16.86 -9.45
C THR A 45 -4.53 -18.35 -9.31
N ASP A 46 -5.34 -19.18 -9.97
CA ASP A 46 -5.19 -20.64 -9.99
C ASP A 46 -3.93 -21.06 -10.78
N VAL A 47 -3.62 -20.34 -11.86
CA VAL A 47 -2.38 -20.52 -12.64
C VAL A 47 -1.16 -20.37 -11.75
N TYR A 48 -1.12 -19.35 -10.89
CA TYR A 48 0.00 -19.19 -9.95
C TYR A 48 0.13 -20.37 -8.99
N GLY A 49 -0.97 -20.83 -8.39
CA GLY A 49 -0.98 -21.99 -7.50
C GLY A 49 -0.54 -23.28 -8.19
N CYS A 50 -0.95 -23.48 -9.45
CA CYS A 50 -0.50 -24.58 -10.29
C CYS A 50 1.00 -24.48 -10.61
N GLY A 51 1.47 -23.29 -11.03
CA GLY A 51 2.89 -23.01 -11.29
C GLY A 51 3.76 -23.29 -10.06
N ALA A 52 3.32 -22.87 -8.87
CA ALA A 52 4.02 -23.14 -7.61
C ALA A 52 4.09 -24.63 -7.29
N THR A 53 3.03 -25.37 -7.59
CA THR A 53 3.00 -26.83 -7.42
C THR A 53 3.97 -27.51 -8.38
N LEU A 54 3.96 -27.14 -9.66
CA LEU A 54 4.89 -27.68 -10.66
C LEU A 54 6.35 -27.33 -10.32
N TYR A 55 6.61 -26.10 -9.91
CA TYR A 55 7.93 -25.68 -9.44
C TYR A 55 8.40 -26.56 -8.29
N LYS A 56 7.57 -26.76 -7.28
CA LYS A 56 7.89 -27.64 -6.13
C LYS A 56 8.13 -29.09 -6.55
N MET A 57 7.32 -29.61 -7.47
CA MET A 57 7.46 -31.00 -7.95
C MET A 57 8.79 -31.23 -8.67
N ILE A 58 9.25 -30.24 -9.44
CA ILE A 58 10.47 -30.34 -10.25
C ILE A 58 11.72 -30.06 -9.40
N THR A 59 11.67 -28.99 -8.59
CA THR A 59 12.85 -28.50 -7.85
C THR A 59 13.02 -29.14 -6.47
N GLY A 60 11.95 -29.69 -5.91
CA GLY A 60 11.91 -30.10 -4.50
C GLY A 60 11.82 -28.92 -3.52
N VAL A 61 11.86 -27.66 -4.00
CA VAL A 61 11.85 -26.41 -3.20
C VAL A 61 10.52 -25.70 -3.37
N THR A 62 9.94 -25.21 -2.29
CA THR A 62 8.76 -24.33 -2.38
C THR A 62 9.21 -22.95 -2.79
N PRO A 63 8.53 -22.27 -3.73
CA PRO A 63 8.83 -20.87 -4.03
C PRO A 63 8.75 -20.00 -2.78
N ASP A 64 9.53 -18.92 -2.75
CA ASP A 64 9.42 -17.89 -1.71
C ASP A 64 8.02 -17.28 -1.71
N ASP A 65 7.62 -16.72 -0.57
CA ASP A 65 6.31 -16.08 -0.43
C ASP A 65 6.15 -14.94 -1.44
N SER A 66 5.00 -14.89 -2.10
CA SER A 66 4.75 -13.91 -3.15
C SER A 66 4.83 -12.46 -2.66
N MET A 67 4.52 -12.21 -1.39
CA MET A 67 4.64 -10.87 -0.80
C MET A 67 6.11 -10.45 -0.61
N GLU A 68 6.98 -11.40 -0.27
CA GLU A 68 8.43 -11.16 -0.21
C GLU A 68 8.99 -10.90 -1.61
N ARG A 69 8.57 -11.70 -2.59
CA ARG A 69 8.95 -11.56 -4.00
C ARG A 69 8.51 -10.25 -4.63
N CYS A 70 7.41 -9.61 -4.13
CA CYS A 70 7.00 -8.27 -4.57
C CYS A 70 8.09 -7.20 -4.33
N SER A 71 8.91 -7.37 -3.31
CA SER A 71 9.98 -6.42 -2.96
C SER A 71 11.24 -6.68 -3.77
N LYS A 72 11.59 -7.96 -3.89
CA LYS A 72 12.74 -8.45 -4.64
C LYS A 72 12.42 -9.88 -5.08
N ASP A 73 12.26 -10.07 -6.37
CA ASP A 73 12.03 -11.42 -6.90
C ASP A 73 13.31 -12.25 -6.82
N THR A 74 13.28 -13.24 -5.94
CA THR A 74 14.39 -14.16 -5.67
C THR A 74 14.15 -15.55 -6.24
N LEU A 75 13.09 -15.72 -7.07
CA LEU A 75 12.75 -17.01 -7.64
C LEU A 75 13.90 -17.53 -8.52
N GLU A 76 14.44 -18.67 -8.13
CA GLU A 76 15.50 -19.31 -8.88
C GLU A 76 14.95 -20.11 -10.06
N LEU A 77 15.78 -20.28 -11.08
CA LEU A 77 15.41 -21.08 -12.26
C LEU A 77 15.25 -22.55 -11.88
N PRO A 78 14.17 -23.23 -12.32
CA PRO A 78 14.01 -24.68 -12.14
C PRO A 78 15.21 -25.51 -12.61
N SER A 79 15.84 -25.10 -13.71
CA SER A 79 17.04 -25.76 -14.25
C SER A 79 18.25 -25.78 -13.30
N LYS A 80 18.28 -24.89 -12.32
CA LYS A 80 19.31 -24.95 -11.25
C LYS A 80 19.22 -26.20 -10.41
N TYR A 81 18.02 -26.76 -10.27
CA TYR A 81 17.73 -27.93 -9.44
C TYR A 81 17.54 -29.22 -10.25
N ALA A 82 16.97 -29.08 -11.45
CA ALA A 82 16.67 -30.19 -12.36
C ALA A 82 17.26 -29.85 -13.74
N GLY A 83 18.47 -30.37 -14.00
CA GLY A 83 19.23 -30.05 -15.22
C GLY A 83 18.58 -30.55 -16.53
N ASP A 84 17.62 -31.46 -16.44
CA ASP A 84 17.00 -32.10 -17.63
C ASP A 84 15.67 -31.46 -18.03
N ILE A 85 15.29 -30.33 -17.39
CA ILE A 85 14.05 -29.63 -17.73
C ILE A 85 14.19 -28.94 -19.09
N SER A 86 13.17 -29.07 -19.96
CA SER A 86 13.14 -28.33 -21.21
C SER A 86 12.93 -26.82 -20.98
N GLU A 87 13.54 -25.99 -21.82
CA GLU A 87 13.40 -24.53 -21.73
C GLU A 87 11.92 -24.08 -21.80
N ASN A 88 11.09 -24.73 -22.61
CA ASN A 88 9.68 -24.42 -22.70
C ASN A 88 8.95 -24.66 -21.37
N VAL A 89 9.18 -25.78 -20.73
CA VAL A 89 8.56 -26.12 -19.43
C VAL A 89 9.07 -25.17 -18.34
N GLU A 90 10.35 -24.86 -18.34
CA GLU A 90 10.91 -23.86 -17.41
C GLU A 90 10.27 -22.50 -17.58
N ASN A 91 10.20 -22.00 -18.83
CA ASN A 91 9.58 -20.72 -19.13
C ASN A 91 8.08 -20.70 -18.81
N ALA A 92 7.34 -21.77 -19.07
CA ALA A 92 5.93 -21.86 -18.72
C ALA A 92 5.72 -21.77 -17.20
N ILE A 93 6.55 -22.46 -16.41
CA ILE A 93 6.48 -22.38 -14.94
C ILE A 93 6.81 -20.97 -14.44
N LEU A 94 7.85 -20.34 -15.00
CA LEU A 94 8.24 -18.99 -14.63
C LEU A 94 7.17 -17.96 -15.01
N ASN A 95 6.53 -18.12 -16.17
CA ASN A 95 5.41 -17.29 -16.62
C ASN A 95 4.20 -17.43 -15.67
N ALA A 96 3.88 -18.65 -15.24
CA ALA A 96 2.81 -18.91 -14.28
C ALA A 96 3.10 -18.28 -12.90
N LEU A 97 4.38 -18.19 -12.52
CA LEU A 97 4.82 -17.65 -11.23
C LEU A 97 5.13 -16.16 -11.25
N ASN A 98 4.82 -15.43 -12.32
CA ASN A 98 4.97 -13.98 -12.33
C ASN A 98 4.13 -13.32 -11.25
N ILE A 99 4.72 -12.34 -10.57
CA ILE A 99 4.08 -11.60 -9.48
C ILE A 99 2.99 -10.68 -10.03
N GLU A 100 3.30 -9.95 -11.10
CA GLU A 100 2.33 -9.07 -11.76
C GLU A 100 1.37 -9.89 -12.62
N ILE A 101 0.07 -9.61 -12.49
CA ILE A 101 -0.99 -10.33 -13.22
C ILE A 101 -0.84 -10.17 -14.73
N ASP A 102 -0.49 -8.96 -15.18
CA ASP A 102 -0.34 -8.64 -16.61
C ASP A 102 0.80 -9.42 -17.29
N ASP A 103 1.79 -9.84 -16.53
CA ASP A 103 2.94 -10.61 -17.01
C ASP A 103 2.75 -12.13 -16.81
N ARG A 104 1.71 -12.53 -16.06
CA ARG A 104 1.40 -13.92 -15.77
C ARG A 104 0.63 -14.58 -16.90
N THR A 105 0.82 -15.90 -17.08
CA THR A 105 -0.06 -16.71 -17.94
C THR A 105 -1.51 -16.52 -17.50
N PRO A 106 -2.43 -16.13 -18.41
CA PRO A 106 -3.74 -15.61 -18.02
C PRO A 106 -4.72 -16.67 -17.49
N ASP A 107 -4.60 -17.91 -17.98
CA ASP A 107 -5.54 -18.98 -17.66
C ASP A 107 -4.87 -20.38 -17.79
N MET A 108 -5.61 -21.40 -17.39
CA MET A 108 -5.12 -22.78 -17.37
C MET A 108 -4.97 -23.36 -18.79
N GLU A 109 -5.79 -22.92 -19.75
CA GLU A 109 -5.69 -23.37 -21.14
C GLU A 109 -4.38 -22.90 -21.76
N ARG A 110 -4.02 -21.65 -21.51
CA ARG A 110 -2.75 -21.10 -21.94
C ARG A 110 -1.56 -21.78 -21.26
N LEU A 111 -1.65 -22.05 -19.96
CA LEU A 111 -0.60 -22.80 -19.25
C LEU A 111 -0.41 -24.19 -19.81
N GLU A 112 -1.50 -24.93 -20.07
CA GLU A 112 -1.44 -26.25 -20.68
C GLU A 112 -0.76 -26.20 -22.06
N TYR A 113 -1.12 -25.22 -22.89
CA TYR A 113 -0.46 -24.99 -24.17
C TYR A 113 1.04 -24.76 -24.00
N GLU A 114 1.45 -23.86 -23.10
CA GLU A 114 2.86 -23.54 -22.86
C GLU A 114 3.68 -24.75 -22.36
N LEU A 115 3.07 -25.64 -21.58
CA LEU A 115 3.70 -26.84 -21.07
C LEU A 115 3.85 -27.96 -22.11
N THR A 116 2.97 -28.00 -23.13
CA THR A 116 2.87 -29.12 -24.07
C THR A 116 3.34 -28.79 -25.48
N THR A 117 3.45 -27.49 -25.81
CA THR A 117 3.82 -27.05 -27.15
C THR A 117 5.28 -27.39 -27.49
N THR A 118 5.53 -27.65 -28.76
CA THR A 118 6.88 -27.73 -29.34
C THR A 118 7.38 -26.37 -29.82
N ASP A 119 6.50 -25.38 -29.94
CA ASP A 119 6.86 -24.03 -30.29
C ASP A 119 7.62 -23.37 -29.13
N VAL A 120 8.46 -22.37 -29.45
CA VAL A 120 9.26 -21.69 -28.46
C VAL A 120 8.37 -20.89 -27.51
N VAL A 121 8.37 -21.27 -26.25
CA VAL A 121 7.73 -20.52 -25.16
C VAL A 121 8.72 -19.48 -24.66
N HIS A 122 8.40 -18.19 -24.87
CA HIS A 122 9.21 -17.11 -24.36
C HIS A 122 8.86 -16.80 -22.91
N LYS A 123 9.87 -16.53 -22.11
CA LYS A 123 9.65 -15.94 -20.78
C LYS A 123 8.97 -14.57 -20.96
N ASN A 124 7.80 -14.41 -20.35
CA ASN A 124 7.13 -13.13 -20.31
C ASN A 124 8.09 -12.13 -19.65
N ARG A 125 8.32 -10.99 -20.29
CA ARG A 125 9.09 -9.94 -19.67
C ARG A 125 8.36 -9.59 -18.38
N VAL A 126 9.05 -9.76 -17.27
CA VAL A 126 8.70 -9.00 -16.10
C VAL A 126 8.85 -7.55 -16.52
N THR A 127 7.76 -6.94 -16.96
CA THR A 127 7.68 -5.51 -16.94
C THR A 127 7.73 -5.18 -15.46
N SER A 128 8.97 -5.12 -14.93
CA SER A 128 9.17 -4.33 -13.74
C SER A 128 8.76 -2.93 -14.17
N LYS A 129 7.47 -2.72 -14.14
CA LYS A 129 6.90 -1.41 -13.94
C LYS A 129 7.39 -1.10 -12.54
N SER A 130 8.68 -0.75 -12.46
CA SER A 130 9.17 -0.03 -11.32
C SER A 130 8.08 0.98 -11.12
N ARG A 131 7.28 0.80 -10.09
CA ARG A 131 6.47 1.89 -9.59
C ARG A 131 7.53 2.92 -9.32
N ASP A 132 7.75 3.77 -10.34
CA ASP A 132 8.52 4.98 -10.23
C ASP A 132 7.81 5.86 -9.19
N LEU A 133 7.81 5.38 -7.93
CA LEU A 133 7.47 6.22 -6.77
C LEU A 133 8.40 7.43 -6.70
N GLY A 134 9.43 7.45 -7.56
CA GLY A 134 10.44 8.50 -7.59
C GLY A 134 10.34 9.46 -8.79
N ARG A 135 9.50 9.19 -9.78
CA ARG A 135 9.39 10.11 -10.93
C ARG A 135 8.23 11.07 -10.73
N TRP A 136 8.35 11.88 -9.70
CA TRP A 136 7.53 13.07 -9.61
C TRP A 136 7.73 13.90 -10.86
N PRO A 137 6.64 14.37 -11.48
CA PRO A 137 6.74 15.18 -12.69
C PRO A 137 7.68 16.35 -12.42
N THR A 138 8.47 16.71 -13.40
CA THR A 138 9.53 17.74 -13.28
C THR A 138 9.03 19.05 -12.70
N TRP A 139 7.78 19.42 -13.02
CA TRP A 139 7.12 20.60 -12.44
C TRP A 139 6.92 20.49 -10.93
N LEU A 140 6.61 19.30 -10.39
CA LEU A 140 6.42 19.09 -8.96
C LEU A 140 7.76 19.16 -8.20
N LYS A 141 8.85 18.66 -8.80
CA LYS A 141 10.20 18.84 -8.26
C LYS A 141 10.58 20.32 -8.22
N ALA A 142 10.23 21.07 -9.27
CA ALA A 142 10.45 22.51 -9.32
C ALA A 142 9.65 23.26 -8.24
N VAL A 143 8.39 22.87 -8.02
CA VAL A 143 7.55 23.49 -6.96
C VAL A 143 8.12 23.21 -5.58
N ILE A 144 8.55 21.97 -5.30
CA ILE A 144 9.14 21.63 -4.00
C ILE A 144 10.47 22.34 -3.79
N SER A 145 11.33 22.41 -4.80
CA SER A 145 12.61 23.12 -4.67
C SER A 145 12.40 24.62 -4.48
N ALA A 146 11.42 25.22 -5.17
CA ALA A 146 11.05 26.62 -5.00
C ALA A 146 10.48 26.89 -3.60
N SER A 147 9.66 26.00 -3.06
CA SER A 147 9.10 26.17 -1.71
C SER A 147 10.19 26.06 -0.62
N ILE A 148 11.15 25.15 -0.77
CA ILE A 148 12.29 25.01 0.15
C ILE A 148 13.14 26.30 0.12
N LEU A 149 13.43 26.83 -1.08
CA LEU A 149 14.17 28.07 -1.24
C LEU A 149 13.44 29.27 -0.61
N ALA A 150 12.12 29.35 -0.77
CA ALA A 150 11.31 30.39 -0.15
C ALA A 150 11.35 30.32 1.38
N VAL A 151 11.25 29.13 1.97
CA VAL A 151 11.36 28.92 3.42
C VAL A 151 12.74 29.32 3.93
N LEU A 152 13.80 28.95 3.22
CA LEU A 152 15.17 29.34 3.56
C LEU A 152 15.38 30.85 3.46
N ALA A 153 14.82 31.50 2.43
CA ALA A 153 14.90 32.95 2.28
C ALA A 153 14.17 33.69 3.41
N VAL A 154 12.96 33.26 3.78
CA VAL A 154 12.24 33.81 4.93
C VAL A 154 13.01 33.57 6.22
N GLY A 155 13.55 32.37 6.42
CA GLY A 155 14.37 32.04 7.58
C GLY A 155 15.60 32.94 7.72
N THR A 156 16.29 33.23 6.61
CA THR A 156 17.46 34.13 6.62
C THR A 156 17.06 35.57 6.92
N LEU A 157 15.94 36.05 6.39
CA LEU A 157 15.41 37.39 6.67
C LEU A 157 15.01 37.59 8.14
N LEU A 158 14.50 36.52 8.77
CA LEU A 158 14.18 36.52 10.20
C LEU A 158 15.45 36.52 11.06
N VAL A 159 16.45 35.72 10.70
CA VAL A 159 17.74 35.65 11.45
C VAL A 159 18.52 36.97 11.31
N THR A 160 18.47 37.62 10.16
CA THR A 160 19.14 38.93 9.94
C THR A 160 18.36 40.10 10.53
N GLY A 161 17.19 39.87 11.13
CA GLY A 161 16.39 40.91 11.77
C GLY A 161 15.71 41.87 10.79
N VAL A 162 15.72 41.60 9.48
CA VAL A 162 15.06 42.39 8.45
C VAL A 162 13.54 42.26 8.59
N ILE A 163 13.07 41.09 9.05
CA ILE A 163 11.64 40.87 9.37
C ILE A 163 11.56 40.55 10.87
N ASN A 164 10.82 41.34 11.62
CA ASN A 164 10.59 41.11 13.03
C ASN A 164 9.35 40.22 13.22
N TRP A 165 9.46 39.17 14.08
CA TRP A 165 8.34 38.32 14.42
C TRP A 165 7.13 39.05 14.98
N ASP A 166 7.35 40.11 15.74
CA ASP A 166 6.29 40.89 16.36
C ASP A 166 5.39 41.62 15.34
N SER A 167 5.85 41.76 14.08
CA SER A 167 5.06 42.36 13.00
C SER A 167 4.20 41.35 12.23
N LEU A 168 4.47 40.07 12.37
CA LEU A 168 3.78 38.97 11.65
C LEU A 168 2.69 38.27 12.47
N ILE A 169 2.77 38.42 13.80
CA ILE A 169 1.75 37.88 14.71
C ILE A 169 0.79 39.00 15.00
N PRO A 170 -0.50 38.94 14.60
CA PRO A 170 -1.50 39.90 15.10
C PRO A 170 -1.40 39.86 16.62
N SER A 171 -1.18 41.01 17.25
CA SER A 171 -1.29 41.14 18.69
C SER A 171 -2.68 40.62 19.07
N ASP A 172 -2.75 39.44 19.66
CA ASP A 172 -3.98 38.93 20.27
C ASP A 172 -4.23 39.89 21.46
N ASP A 173 -5.02 40.91 21.20
CA ASP A 173 -5.49 41.84 22.22
C ASP A 173 -6.55 41.17 23.09
N ARG A 174 -6.17 39.97 23.60
CA ARG A 174 -6.81 39.39 24.77
C ARG A 174 -6.27 40.18 25.95
N SER A 175 -6.89 41.31 26.20
CA SER A 175 -6.83 41.90 27.55
C SER A 175 -6.99 40.75 28.54
N ASP A 176 -6.00 40.55 29.42
CA ASP A 176 -6.08 39.61 30.55
C ASP A 176 -7.37 39.94 31.33
N ALA A 177 -8.48 39.38 30.92
CA ALA A 177 -9.74 39.46 31.65
C ALA A 177 -9.51 38.63 32.94
N ARG A 178 -8.98 39.28 33.96
CA ARG A 178 -8.94 38.74 35.28
C ARG A 178 -10.38 38.60 35.76
N VAL A 179 -10.88 37.37 35.79
CA VAL A 179 -12.19 37.07 36.40
C VAL A 179 -12.08 37.45 37.87
N PRO A 180 -12.86 38.43 38.37
CA PRO A 180 -12.82 38.82 39.78
C PRO A 180 -13.31 37.68 40.66
N ASN A 181 -12.72 37.54 41.85
CA ASN A 181 -13.10 36.48 42.78
C ASN A 181 -14.43 36.86 43.48
N VAL A 182 -15.48 36.19 43.08
CA VAL A 182 -16.86 36.40 43.61
C VAL A 182 -17.29 35.33 44.62
N ILE A 183 -16.38 34.51 45.11
CA ILE A 183 -16.66 33.45 46.07
C ILE A 183 -17.09 34.10 47.42
N ASN A 184 -18.21 33.64 47.98
CA ASN A 184 -18.82 34.10 49.24
C ASN A 184 -19.44 35.52 49.17
N LEU A 185 -19.71 36.07 48.00
CA LEU A 185 -20.48 37.29 47.86
C LEU A 185 -21.97 36.98 47.66
N THR A 186 -22.82 37.98 47.97
CA THR A 186 -24.26 37.88 47.62
C THR A 186 -24.40 38.01 46.09
N VAL A 187 -25.49 37.49 45.53
CA VAL A 187 -25.75 37.53 44.08
C VAL A 187 -25.71 38.97 43.57
N ASP A 188 -26.31 39.93 44.32
CA ASP A 188 -26.35 41.35 43.96
C ASP A 188 -24.96 42.02 43.94
N ASP A 189 -24.09 41.63 44.88
CA ASP A 189 -22.72 42.17 44.97
C ASP A 189 -21.83 41.55 43.89
N ALA A 190 -22.01 40.24 43.60
CA ALA A 190 -21.30 39.60 42.52
C ALA A 190 -21.66 40.15 41.15
N GLU A 191 -22.94 40.46 40.90
CA GLU A 191 -23.43 41.04 39.66
C GLU A 191 -22.84 42.47 39.45
N LYS A 192 -22.74 43.27 40.49
CA LYS A 192 -22.12 44.61 40.41
C LYS A 192 -20.62 44.53 40.07
N ILE A 193 -19.91 43.59 40.66
CA ILE A 193 -18.48 43.42 40.37
C ILE A 193 -18.25 42.91 38.93
N LEU A 194 -19.03 41.93 38.49
CA LEU A 194 -18.95 41.41 37.14
C LEU A 194 -19.33 42.44 36.08
N ALA A 195 -20.37 43.22 36.37
CA ALA A 195 -20.78 44.32 35.46
C ALA A 195 -19.71 45.42 35.36
N SER A 196 -18.92 45.69 36.39
CA SER A 196 -17.82 46.64 36.34
C SER A 196 -16.66 46.19 35.44
N GLU A 197 -16.53 44.90 35.25
CA GLU A 197 -15.52 44.24 34.34
C GLU A 197 -16.13 43.85 32.99
N ASN A 198 -17.33 44.35 32.67
CA ASN A 198 -18.04 44.09 31.40
C ASN A 198 -18.35 42.62 31.14
N ILE A 199 -18.59 41.83 32.19
CA ILE A 199 -18.95 40.41 32.15
C ILE A 199 -20.41 40.23 32.51
N ASP A 200 -21.24 39.79 31.58
CA ASP A 200 -22.67 39.52 31.82
C ASP A 200 -22.88 38.17 32.50
N MET A 201 -23.60 38.19 33.62
CA MET A 201 -24.02 36.97 34.31
C MET A 201 -25.39 36.51 33.78
N LYS A 202 -25.44 35.29 33.25
CA LYS A 202 -26.68 34.64 32.84
C LYS A 202 -27.04 33.59 33.91
N ILE A 203 -28.13 33.87 34.65
CA ILE A 203 -28.71 32.94 35.62
C ILE A 203 -29.67 31.97 34.92
#